data_b5fec1ba0dc149f1596bfc329042d00d
#
_entry.id   b5fec1ba0dc149f1596bfc329042d00d
#
_cell.length_a   1.000
_cell.length_b   1.000
_cell.length_c   1.000
_cell.angle_alpha   90.00
_cell.angle_beta   90.00
_cell.angle_gamma   90.00
#
_symmetry.space_group_name_H-M   'P 1'
#
loop_
_entity.id
_entity.type
_entity.pdbx_description
1 polymer ?
#
loop_
_entity_poly.entity_id
_entity_poly.type
_entity_poly.pdbx_seq_one_letter_code
_entity_poly.pdbx_strand_id
1 'polypeptide(L)'
;MLYVDIETDEHVSPIVGRCDREINCGYHYSPKSYFKDTNQEGKNFVAIDRLLVKNQDASFHNEKELEETLAFYNENNLVQFLKSKFDYKEIEQMIFDYKIGTGNFWNFGTIFWQVDSTNKIRGGKVIIYNTSGKRTKYINWIHSLKMKSGEIINFNLNQCFFGEHLIKNCNNTIAIVESEKTACIMSILFKKYLWVAAGSLNGLNESKMEVLKNRKIILYPDLGIVGLNGSPFSIWKSKCEYFKSRGFNIEISDLLEFKGTISDREKGYDIADYFLENLNNTSKPIVSNQQKAIDKLYQINKNLKILIDVFDLIDLNGNAISLSQKSTQ
;
A
#
# COMPACT_ATOMS: atom_id res chain seq x y z
N MET A 1 -8.45 -16.30 12.98
CA MET A 1 -8.06 -17.63 12.44
C MET A 1 -7.84 -18.57 13.63
N LEU A 2 -8.54 -19.72 13.69
CA LEU A 2 -8.33 -20.73 14.71
C LEU A 2 -7.29 -21.76 14.25
N TYR A 3 -6.52 -22.30 15.18
CA TYR A 3 -5.58 -23.38 14.88
C TYR A 3 -6.30 -24.72 14.77
N VAL A 4 -5.91 -25.51 13.78
CA VAL A 4 -6.46 -26.82 13.46
C VAL A 4 -5.42 -27.90 13.84
N ASP A 5 -5.86 -28.98 14.42
CA ASP A 5 -5.05 -30.17 14.63
C ASP A 5 -4.85 -30.88 13.28
N ILE A 6 -3.59 -31.16 12.92
CA ILE A 6 -3.22 -31.71 11.60
C ILE A 6 -3.68 -33.20 11.47
N GLU A 7 -3.80 -33.90 12.58
CA GLU A 7 -4.19 -35.34 12.56
C GLU A 7 -5.70 -35.53 12.46
N THR A 8 -6.49 -34.62 13.11
CA THR A 8 -7.94 -34.74 13.19
C THR A 8 -8.70 -33.80 12.27
N ASP A 9 -8.04 -32.80 11.71
CA ASP A 9 -8.62 -31.69 10.94
C ASP A 9 -9.67 -30.87 11.71
N GLU A 10 -9.67 -31.00 13.05
CA GLU A 10 -10.56 -30.26 13.94
C GLU A 10 -9.86 -29.06 14.58
N HIS A 11 -10.64 -28.05 14.98
CA HIS A 11 -10.08 -26.95 15.74
C HIS A 11 -9.55 -27.41 17.10
N VAL A 12 -8.30 -27.05 17.42
CA VAL A 12 -7.68 -27.40 18.72
C VAL A 12 -8.55 -26.94 19.89
N SER A 13 -9.16 -25.77 19.79
CA SER A 13 -10.14 -25.23 20.71
C SER A 13 -10.77 -23.97 20.09
N PRO A 14 -12.02 -23.62 20.43
CA PRO A 14 -12.66 -22.39 19.95
C PRO A 14 -11.95 -21.10 20.42
N ILE A 15 -11.04 -21.17 21.40
CA ILE A 15 -10.25 -20.06 21.92
C ILE A 15 -8.79 -20.09 21.46
N VAL A 16 -8.34 -21.13 20.75
CA VAL A 16 -6.94 -21.25 20.30
C VAL A 16 -6.83 -20.75 18.88
N GLY A 17 -6.28 -19.55 18.76
CA GLY A 17 -6.24 -18.88 17.47
C GLY A 17 -5.49 -17.55 17.49
N ARG A 18 -5.49 -16.91 16.34
CA ARG A 18 -4.88 -15.61 16.12
C ARG A 18 -5.88 -14.70 15.43
N CYS A 19 -6.02 -13.48 15.94
CA CYS A 19 -6.86 -12.48 15.30
C CYS A 19 -6.18 -11.95 14.04
N ASP A 20 -6.92 -11.84 12.93
CA ASP A 20 -6.40 -11.27 11.67
C ASP A 20 -6.10 -9.76 11.81
N ARG A 21 -6.64 -9.12 12.85
CA ARG A 21 -6.35 -7.73 13.24
C ARG A 21 -5.36 -7.70 14.41
N GLU A 22 -4.26 -8.41 14.28
CA GLU A 22 -3.27 -8.64 15.33
C GLU A 22 -2.79 -7.34 16.01
N ILE A 23 -2.68 -6.27 15.25
CA ILE A 23 -2.25 -4.94 15.74
C ILE A 23 -3.31 -4.29 16.63
N ASN A 24 -4.59 -4.41 16.29
CA ASN A 24 -5.69 -3.76 17.01
C ASN A 24 -6.31 -4.64 18.10
N CYS A 25 -6.26 -5.95 17.94
CA CYS A 25 -6.87 -6.92 18.86
C CYS A 25 -5.83 -7.57 19.78
N GLY A 26 -4.59 -7.75 19.31
CA GLY A 26 -3.51 -8.41 20.06
C GLY A 26 -3.78 -9.88 20.40
N TYR A 27 -4.94 -10.44 20.01
CA TYR A 27 -5.30 -11.79 20.38
C TYR A 27 -4.48 -12.82 19.60
N HIS A 28 -3.62 -13.48 20.32
CA HIS A 28 -2.88 -14.64 19.82
C HIS A 28 -2.71 -15.65 20.95
N TYR A 29 -3.57 -16.66 20.98
CA TYR A 29 -3.46 -17.78 21.93
C TYR A 29 -3.00 -19.01 21.17
N SER A 30 -1.71 -19.32 21.31
CA SER A 30 -1.09 -20.41 20.56
C SER A 30 -1.45 -21.78 21.14
N PRO A 31 -1.44 -22.87 20.33
CA PRO A 31 -1.62 -24.22 20.85
C PRO A 31 -0.65 -24.57 21.99
N LYS A 32 0.61 -24.10 21.87
CA LYS A 32 1.63 -24.32 22.90
C LYS A 32 1.25 -23.68 24.25
N SER A 33 0.73 -22.45 24.22
CA SER A 33 0.25 -21.76 25.43
C SER A 33 -0.97 -22.46 26.00
N TYR A 34 -1.93 -22.84 25.15
CA TYR A 34 -3.15 -23.54 25.55
C TYR A 34 -2.85 -24.86 26.26
N PHE A 35 -2.00 -25.73 25.69
CA PHE A 35 -1.66 -27.01 26.32
C PHE A 35 -0.86 -26.82 27.61
N LYS A 36 -0.04 -25.78 27.69
CA LYS A 36 0.65 -25.44 28.94
C LYS A 36 -0.34 -24.99 30.03
N ASP A 37 -1.28 -24.13 29.68
CA ASP A 37 -2.23 -23.53 30.65
C ASP A 37 -3.31 -24.55 31.10
N THR A 38 -3.64 -25.54 30.27
CA THR A 38 -4.62 -26.58 30.57
C THR A 38 -4.02 -27.82 31.24
N ASN A 39 -2.72 -27.85 31.55
CA ASN A 39 -1.98 -29.01 32.04
C ASN A 39 -2.23 -30.29 31.25
N GLN A 40 -2.70 -30.19 30.01
CA GLN A 40 -2.72 -31.31 29.11
C GLN A 40 -1.28 -31.51 28.65
N GLU A 41 -0.62 -32.56 29.15
CA GLU A 41 0.66 -33.00 28.58
C GLU A 41 0.43 -33.20 27.09
N GLY A 42 0.87 -32.22 26.31
CA GLY A 42 0.70 -32.27 24.88
C GLY A 42 1.29 -33.58 24.41
N LYS A 43 0.57 -34.34 23.59
CA LYS A 43 1.17 -35.26 22.66
C LYS A 43 2.43 -34.56 22.17
N ASN A 44 3.59 -35.18 22.36
CA ASN A 44 4.87 -34.61 21.96
C ASN A 44 4.69 -34.03 20.56
N PHE A 45 4.47 -32.73 20.48
CA PHE A 45 4.70 -32.05 19.23
C PHE A 45 6.18 -32.27 18.97
N VAL A 46 6.46 -33.30 18.21
CA VAL A 46 7.74 -33.37 17.51
C VAL A 46 7.77 -32.07 16.78
N ALA A 47 8.58 -31.12 17.27
CA ALA A 47 8.92 -29.96 16.49
C ALA A 47 9.39 -30.59 15.19
N ILE A 48 8.54 -30.58 14.16
CA ILE A 48 8.94 -30.99 12.83
C ILE A 48 10.15 -30.12 12.60
N ASP A 49 11.29 -30.81 12.66
CA ASP A 49 12.58 -30.13 12.65
C ASP A 49 12.54 -29.22 11.43
N ARG A 50 12.57 -27.90 11.62
CA ARG A 50 12.54 -26.95 10.51
C ARG A 50 13.61 -27.24 9.48
N LEU A 51 14.55 -28.12 9.81
CA LEU A 51 15.58 -28.67 8.93
C LEU A 51 15.04 -29.70 7.91
N LEU A 52 13.81 -30.20 8.07
CA LEU A 52 13.19 -31.14 7.10
C LEU A 52 12.14 -30.49 6.20
N VAL A 53 11.78 -29.23 6.41
CA VAL A 53 11.16 -28.45 5.33
C VAL A 53 12.27 -28.26 4.28
N LYS A 54 12.39 -29.27 3.37
CA LYS A 54 13.15 -29.11 2.13
C LYS A 54 12.87 -27.68 1.66
N ASN A 55 13.90 -26.89 1.36
CA ASN A 55 13.79 -25.67 0.60
C ASN A 55 12.97 -25.99 -0.66
N GLN A 56 11.66 -25.88 -0.55
CA GLN A 56 10.82 -26.00 -1.74
C GLN A 56 11.10 -24.75 -2.54
N ASP A 57 11.50 -24.96 -3.79
CA ASP A 57 11.71 -23.84 -4.71
C ASP A 57 10.46 -22.95 -4.74
N ALA A 58 10.66 -21.64 -4.83
CA ALA A 58 9.57 -20.70 -4.91
C ALA A 58 8.72 -21.00 -6.15
N SER A 59 7.40 -21.01 -5.99
CA SER A 59 6.46 -21.09 -7.10
C SER A 59 6.28 -19.72 -7.74
N PHE A 60 5.93 -19.71 -9.02
CA PHE A 60 5.69 -18.49 -9.79
C PHE A 60 4.40 -18.61 -10.58
N HIS A 61 3.73 -17.48 -10.78
CA HIS A 61 2.68 -17.35 -11.77
C HIS A 61 3.28 -17.17 -13.15
N ASN A 62 2.53 -17.53 -14.19
CA ASN A 62 2.96 -17.27 -15.56
C ASN A 62 2.54 -15.86 -16.02
N GLU A 63 3.18 -15.36 -17.07
CA GLU A 63 2.94 -14.02 -17.58
C GLU A 63 1.52 -13.84 -18.12
N LYS A 64 0.97 -14.86 -18.77
CA LYS A 64 -0.40 -14.85 -19.29
C LYS A 64 -1.44 -14.64 -18.19
N GLU A 65 -1.24 -15.22 -17.00
CA GLU A 65 -2.14 -15.00 -15.85
C GLU A 65 -2.16 -13.53 -15.41
N LEU A 66 -1.02 -12.86 -15.45
CA LEU A 66 -0.93 -11.44 -15.14
C LEU A 66 -1.61 -10.64 -16.25
N GLU A 67 -1.26 -10.88 -17.53
CA GLU A 67 -1.78 -10.14 -18.69
C GLU A 67 -3.31 -10.20 -18.79
N GLU A 68 -3.92 -11.36 -18.58
CA GLU A 68 -5.38 -11.56 -18.60
C GLU A 68 -6.11 -10.68 -17.55
N THR A 69 -5.43 -10.25 -16.51
CA THR A 69 -5.99 -9.37 -15.47
C THR A 69 -5.80 -7.88 -15.75
N LEU A 70 -4.96 -7.50 -16.73
CA LEU A 70 -4.72 -6.09 -17.10
C LEU A 70 -5.90 -5.52 -17.90
N ALA A 71 -7.10 -5.67 -17.36
CA ALA A 71 -8.36 -5.32 -18.00
C ALA A 71 -9.41 -4.91 -16.97
N PHE A 72 -10.64 -4.63 -17.40
CA PHE A 72 -11.82 -4.38 -16.55
C PHE A 72 -11.66 -3.24 -15.54
N TYR A 73 -10.92 -2.21 -15.88
CA TYR A 73 -10.65 -1.09 -14.95
C TYR A 73 -11.88 -0.22 -14.68
N ASN A 74 -12.93 -0.32 -15.49
CA ASN A 74 -14.19 0.38 -15.24
C ASN A 74 -14.98 -0.22 -14.08
N GLU A 75 -14.81 -1.50 -13.81
CA GLU A 75 -15.44 -2.26 -12.73
C GLU A 75 -14.58 -2.28 -11.46
N ASN A 76 -13.31 -1.85 -11.56
CA ASN A 76 -12.37 -1.83 -10.44
C ASN A 76 -12.58 -0.59 -9.57
N ASN A 77 -13.18 -0.76 -8.41
CA ASN A 77 -13.51 0.33 -7.50
C ASN A 77 -12.31 1.17 -7.05
N LEU A 78 -11.13 0.57 -6.85
CA LEU A 78 -9.93 1.34 -6.52
C LEU A 78 -9.52 2.24 -7.68
N VAL A 79 -9.52 1.71 -8.91
CA VAL A 79 -9.18 2.49 -10.10
C VAL A 79 -10.18 3.62 -10.30
N GLN A 80 -11.48 3.36 -10.13
CA GLN A 80 -12.52 4.40 -10.23
C GLN A 80 -12.35 5.48 -9.14
N PHE A 81 -12.04 5.07 -7.91
CA PHE A 81 -11.72 6.02 -6.85
C PHE A 81 -10.51 6.89 -7.22
N LEU A 82 -9.43 6.31 -7.73
CA LEU A 82 -8.24 7.07 -8.14
C LEU A 82 -8.55 8.03 -9.30
N LYS A 83 -9.35 7.61 -10.29
CA LYS A 83 -9.84 8.48 -11.39
C LYS A 83 -10.63 9.69 -10.88
N SER A 84 -11.25 9.61 -9.71
CA SER A 84 -11.93 10.74 -9.09
C SER A 84 -10.99 11.73 -8.40
N LYS A 85 -9.70 11.42 -8.27
CA LYS A 85 -8.71 12.19 -7.50
C LYS A 85 -7.55 12.70 -8.33
N PHE A 86 -7.19 12.01 -9.41
CA PHE A 86 -5.98 12.24 -10.19
C PHE A 86 -6.27 12.30 -11.69
N ASP A 87 -5.34 12.89 -12.42
CA ASP A 87 -5.41 12.92 -13.87
C ASP A 87 -5.37 11.51 -14.48
N TYR A 88 -6.15 11.32 -15.55
CA TYR A 88 -6.29 10.03 -16.21
C TYR A 88 -4.95 9.44 -16.68
N LYS A 89 -4.08 10.28 -17.26
CA LYS A 89 -2.78 9.82 -17.77
C LYS A 89 -1.85 9.36 -16.65
N GLU A 90 -1.91 10.01 -15.49
CA GLU A 90 -1.11 9.60 -14.32
C GLU A 90 -1.58 8.26 -13.77
N ILE A 91 -2.88 7.99 -13.81
CA ILE A 91 -3.45 6.72 -13.39
C ILE A 91 -3.09 5.61 -14.37
N GLU A 92 -3.20 5.86 -15.69
CA GLU A 92 -2.79 4.87 -16.70
C GLU A 92 -1.31 4.51 -16.57
N GLN A 93 -0.45 5.51 -16.39
CA GLN A 93 0.98 5.28 -16.17
C GLN A 93 1.23 4.46 -14.92
N MET A 94 0.59 4.78 -13.79
CA MET A 94 0.71 4.04 -12.54
C MET A 94 0.22 2.59 -12.70
N ILE A 95 -0.93 2.37 -13.35
CA ILE A 95 -1.46 1.03 -13.63
C ILE A 95 -0.46 0.21 -14.46
N PHE A 96 0.10 0.82 -15.50
CA PHE A 96 1.08 0.19 -16.38
C PHE A 96 2.37 -0.15 -15.62
N ASP A 97 2.94 0.83 -14.89
CA ASP A 97 4.19 0.67 -14.17
C ASP A 97 4.07 -0.42 -13.09
N TYR A 98 3.01 -0.38 -12.28
CA TYR A 98 2.82 -1.29 -11.16
C TYR A 98 2.07 -2.59 -11.53
N LYS A 99 1.70 -2.78 -12.81
CA LYS A 99 0.99 -3.97 -13.29
C LYS A 99 -0.27 -4.26 -12.46
N ILE A 100 -1.11 -3.22 -12.28
CA ILE A 100 -2.37 -3.36 -11.53
C ILE A 100 -3.35 -4.18 -12.34
N GLY A 101 -3.81 -5.28 -11.77
CA GLY A 101 -4.82 -6.14 -12.37
C GLY A 101 -6.22 -5.96 -11.77
N THR A 102 -7.20 -6.54 -12.44
CA THR A 102 -8.59 -6.65 -11.97
C THR A 102 -9.05 -8.10 -12.04
N GLY A 103 -9.49 -8.64 -10.91
CA GLY A 103 -9.98 -10.02 -10.80
C GLY A 103 -11.47 -10.11 -11.14
N ASN A 104 -11.81 -10.29 -12.42
CA ASN A 104 -13.19 -10.50 -12.86
C ASN A 104 -13.83 -11.75 -12.25
N PHE A 105 -13.01 -12.73 -11.88
CA PHE A 105 -13.40 -13.97 -11.21
C PHE A 105 -13.67 -13.79 -9.69
N TRP A 106 -13.35 -12.64 -9.11
CA TRP A 106 -13.54 -12.35 -7.70
C TRP A 106 -14.02 -10.91 -7.47
N ASN A 107 -15.24 -10.63 -7.90
CA ASN A 107 -15.96 -9.35 -7.73
C ASN A 107 -15.13 -8.12 -8.12
N PHE A 108 -14.42 -8.20 -9.25
CA PHE A 108 -13.56 -7.14 -9.79
C PHE A 108 -12.57 -6.55 -8.78
N GLY A 109 -12.10 -7.38 -7.85
CA GLY A 109 -11.09 -7.00 -6.87
C GLY A 109 -9.80 -6.53 -7.54
N THR A 110 -9.15 -5.55 -6.96
CA THR A 110 -7.85 -5.06 -7.42
C THR A 110 -6.78 -6.09 -7.15
N ILE A 111 -6.00 -6.46 -8.15
CA ILE A 111 -4.87 -7.38 -8.02
C ILE A 111 -3.57 -6.58 -8.00
N PHE A 112 -2.81 -6.75 -6.94
CA PHE A 112 -1.47 -6.23 -6.80
C PHE A 112 -0.47 -7.35 -7.06
N TRP A 113 0.07 -7.38 -8.27
CA TRP A 113 1.05 -8.38 -8.67
C TRP A 113 2.42 -8.08 -8.07
N GLN A 114 2.99 -9.05 -7.39
CA GLN A 114 4.36 -9.00 -6.90
C GLN A 114 5.29 -9.58 -7.98
N VAL A 115 5.95 -8.71 -8.69
CA VAL A 115 6.93 -9.04 -9.74
C VAL A 115 8.31 -8.67 -9.22
N ASP A 116 9.23 -9.63 -9.19
CA ASP A 116 10.56 -9.42 -8.65
C ASP A 116 11.52 -8.72 -9.63
N SER A 117 12.71 -8.39 -9.18
CA SER A 117 13.75 -7.71 -9.96
C SER A 117 14.24 -8.51 -11.17
N THR A 118 13.88 -9.79 -11.27
CA THR A 118 14.15 -10.69 -12.43
C THR A 118 12.92 -10.89 -13.32
N ASN A 119 11.84 -10.11 -13.09
CA ASN A 119 10.55 -10.20 -13.77
C ASN A 119 9.77 -11.50 -13.52
N LYS A 120 10.10 -12.26 -12.48
CA LYS A 120 9.30 -13.43 -12.09
C LYS A 120 8.12 -12.99 -11.23
N ILE A 121 6.94 -13.53 -11.52
CA ILE A 121 5.69 -13.17 -10.85
C ILE A 121 5.53 -14.04 -9.61
N ARG A 122 5.87 -13.47 -8.45
CA ARG A 122 5.91 -14.15 -7.15
C ARG A 122 4.53 -14.41 -6.56
N GLY A 123 3.58 -13.50 -6.77
CA GLY A 123 2.23 -13.63 -6.25
C GLY A 123 1.31 -12.51 -6.73
N GLY A 124 0.02 -12.71 -6.62
CA GLY A 124 -1.02 -11.71 -6.86
C GLY A 124 -1.91 -11.57 -5.63
N LYS A 125 -1.85 -10.45 -4.94
CA LYS A 125 -2.71 -10.14 -3.80
C LYS A 125 -3.98 -9.45 -4.28
N VAL A 126 -5.13 -10.05 -4.04
CA VAL A 126 -6.43 -9.52 -4.46
C VAL A 126 -7.11 -8.85 -3.27
N ILE A 127 -7.55 -7.61 -3.47
CA ILE A 127 -8.26 -6.83 -2.44
C ILE A 127 -9.52 -6.23 -3.06
N ILE A 128 -10.66 -6.43 -2.41
CA ILE A 128 -11.90 -5.76 -2.78
C ILE A 128 -11.97 -4.41 -2.06
N TYR A 129 -12.08 -3.34 -2.84
CA TYR A 129 -12.30 -1.99 -2.35
C TYR A 129 -13.78 -1.60 -2.55
N ASN A 130 -14.28 -0.72 -1.69
CA ASN A 130 -15.56 -0.04 -1.94
C ASN A 130 -15.36 1.18 -2.86
N THR A 131 -16.45 1.82 -3.26
CA THR A 131 -16.44 2.98 -4.16
C THR A 131 -15.73 4.22 -3.58
N SER A 132 -15.53 4.28 -2.26
CA SER A 132 -14.74 5.34 -1.61
C SER A 132 -13.24 5.00 -1.50
N GLY A 133 -12.77 3.94 -2.16
CA GLY A 133 -11.37 3.53 -2.12
C GLY A 133 -10.91 2.92 -0.78
N LYS A 134 -11.85 2.57 0.10
CA LYS A 134 -11.55 1.90 1.36
C LYS A 134 -11.55 0.39 1.18
N ARG A 135 -10.53 -0.26 1.76
CA ARG A 135 -10.40 -1.71 1.78
C ARG A 135 -11.56 -2.36 2.53
N THR A 136 -12.15 -3.40 1.96
CA THR A 136 -13.10 -4.26 2.62
C THR A 136 -12.38 -5.37 3.43
N LYS A 137 -13.15 -6.25 4.07
CA LYS A 137 -12.59 -7.44 4.73
C LYS A 137 -12.13 -8.54 3.75
N TYR A 138 -12.45 -8.42 2.47
CA TYR A 138 -12.18 -9.44 1.46
C TYR A 138 -10.79 -9.22 0.85
N ILE A 139 -9.85 -10.04 1.29
CA ILE A 139 -8.47 -10.08 0.83
C ILE A 139 -8.12 -11.54 0.57
N ASN A 140 -7.47 -11.81 -0.54
CA ASN A 140 -7.02 -13.16 -0.87
C ASN A 140 -5.74 -13.10 -1.75
N TRP A 141 -5.23 -14.26 -2.09
CA TRP A 141 -4.13 -14.42 -3.02
C TRP A 141 -4.60 -15.25 -4.21
N ILE A 142 -4.11 -14.96 -5.42
CA ILE A 142 -4.45 -15.69 -6.64
C ILE A 142 -4.19 -17.18 -6.47
N HIS A 143 -3.01 -17.57 -5.99
CA HIS A 143 -2.70 -18.98 -5.76
C HIS A 143 -3.65 -19.65 -4.77
N SER A 144 -4.05 -18.95 -3.70
CA SER A 144 -4.98 -19.50 -2.72
C SER A 144 -6.38 -19.72 -3.32
N LEU A 145 -6.82 -18.81 -4.19
CA LEU A 145 -8.08 -18.99 -4.94
C LEU A 145 -8.00 -20.19 -5.87
N LYS A 146 -6.89 -20.34 -6.61
CA LYS A 146 -6.65 -21.47 -7.51
C LYS A 146 -6.49 -22.80 -6.79
N MET A 147 -5.88 -22.82 -5.62
CA MET A 147 -5.83 -24.02 -4.77
C MET A 147 -7.22 -24.42 -4.30
N LYS A 148 -8.04 -23.43 -3.92
CA LYS A 148 -9.42 -23.67 -3.49
C LYS A 148 -10.33 -24.13 -4.62
N SER A 149 -10.11 -23.71 -5.85
CA SER A 149 -10.84 -24.20 -7.04
C SER A 149 -10.33 -25.55 -7.56
N GLY A 150 -9.19 -26.03 -7.06
CA GLY A 150 -8.56 -27.27 -7.54
C GLY A 150 -7.73 -27.11 -8.81
N GLU A 151 -7.51 -25.87 -9.31
CA GLU A 151 -6.68 -25.63 -10.49
C GLU A 151 -5.20 -25.94 -10.24
N ILE A 152 -4.72 -25.74 -9.01
CA ILE A 152 -3.36 -26.08 -8.59
C ILE A 152 -3.42 -26.82 -7.26
N ILE A 153 -2.48 -27.74 -7.05
CA ILE A 153 -2.45 -28.58 -5.82
C ILE A 153 -1.67 -27.87 -4.71
N ASN A 154 -0.56 -27.21 -5.05
CA ASN A 154 0.28 -26.49 -4.09
C ASN A 154 0.89 -25.24 -4.75
N PHE A 155 1.30 -24.32 -3.89
CA PHE A 155 2.03 -23.11 -4.32
C PHE A 155 2.90 -22.60 -3.17
N ASN A 156 4.22 -22.59 -3.35
CA ASN A 156 5.15 -22.07 -2.37
C ASN A 156 5.34 -20.55 -2.59
N LEU A 157 4.55 -19.76 -1.89
CA LEU A 157 4.60 -18.30 -1.97
C LEU A 157 5.89 -17.74 -1.34
N ASN A 158 6.75 -17.17 -2.17
CA ASN A 158 7.91 -16.41 -1.73
C ASN A 158 7.78 -14.95 -2.18
N GLN A 159 7.27 -14.10 -1.29
CA GLN A 159 6.92 -12.71 -1.59
C GLN A 159 8.17 -11.85 -1.84
N CYS A 160 8.04 -10.91 -2.79
CA CYS A 160 8.93 -9.77 -2.98
C CYS A 160 8.23 -8.45 -2.62
N PHE A 161 8.89 -7.31 -2.76
CA PHE A 161 8.20 -6.03 -2.66
C PHE A 161 7.22 -5.86 -3.81
N PHE A 162 6.07 -5.28 -3.55
CA PHE A 162 5.24 -4.76 -4.62
C PHE A 162 5.95 -3.57 -5.27
N GLY A 163 6.08 -3.57 -6.60
CA GLY A 163 6.87 -2.59 -7.35
C GLY A 163 8.37 -2.92 -7.44
N GLU A 164 8.83 -4.09 -6.99
CA GLU A 164 10.25 -4.47 -6.99
C GLU A 164 10.86 -4.47 -8.41
N HIS A 165 10.13 -4.92 -9.41
CA HIS A 165 10.60 -4.95 -10.81
C HIS A 165 11.01 -3.57 -11.36
N LEU A 166 10.52 -2.48 -10.76
CA LEU A 166 10.87 -1.11 -11.14
C LEU A 166 12.26 -0.69 -10.64
N ILE A 167 12.80 -1.37 -9.62
CA ILE A 167 14.06 -0.99 -8.96
C ILE A 167 15.24 -1.01 -9.93
N LYS A 168 15.28 -1.99 -10.81
CA LYS A 168 16.40 -2.19 -11.75
C LYS A 168 16.61 -1.00 -12.70
N ASN A 169 15.52 -0.37 -13.11
CA ASN A 169 15.52 0.69 -14.13
C ASN A 169 15.39 2.09 -13.53
N CYS A 170 15.51 2.23 -12.21
CA CYS A 170 15.31 3.49 -11.51
C CYS A 170 16.43 3.73 -10.50
N ASN A 171 17.03 4.93 -10.54
CA ASN A 171 18.08 5.37 -9.61
C ASN A 171 17.55 6.23 -8.46
N ASN A 172 16.25 6.49 -8.40
CA ASN A 172 15.64 7.29 -7.36
C ASN A 172 15.81 6.64 -5.97
N THR A 173 15.72 7.45 -4.93
CA THR A 173 15.61 6.93 -3.55
C THR A 173 14.37 6.04 -3.45
N ILE A 174 14.54 4.88 -2.83
CA ILE A 174 13.45 3.93 -2.60
C ILE A 174 12.65 4.38 -1.38
N ALA A 175 11.36 4.57 -1.54
CA ALA A 175 10.43 4.84 -0.45
C ALA A 175 9.59 3.58 -0.19
N ILE A 176 9.65 3.07 1.04
CA ILE A 176 8.93 1.84 1.42
C ILE A 176 7.74 2.21 2.30
N VAL A 177 6.57 1.73 1.91
CA VAL A 177 5.30 1.82 2.66
C VAL A 177 4.77 0.43 3.00
N GLU A 178 3.74 0.35 3.85
CA GLU A 178 3.14 -0.94 4.20
C GLU A 178 2.23 -1.46 3.10
N SER A 179 1.36 -0.62 2.56
CA SER A 179 0.26 -0.98 1.66
C SER A 179 0.59 -0.73 0.19
N GLU A 180 0.15 -1.63 -0.67
CA GLU A 180 0.27 -1.53 -2.13
C GLU A 180 -0.51 -0.30 -2.67
N LYS A 181 -1.72 -0.03 -2.13
CA LYS A 181 -2.51 1.16 -2.48
C LYS A 181 -1.74 2.44 -2.19
N THR A 182 -1.09 2.50 -1.04
CA THR A 182 -0.27 3.65 -0.64
C THR A 182 0.89 3.88 -1.60
N ALA A 183 1.60 2.81 -2.00
CA ALA A 183 2.68 2.93 -3.00
C ALA A 183 2.16 3.49 -4.32
N CYS A 184 1.01 3.01 -4.83
CA CYS A 184 0.38 3.52 -6.05
C CYS A 184 0.05 5.01 -5.95
N ILE A 185 -0.62 5.45 -4.89
CA ILE A 185 -1.00 6.85 -4.70
C ILE A 185 0.24 7.75 -4.60
N MET A 186 1.22 7.32 -3.80
CA MET A 186 2.42 8.12 -3.58
C MET A 186 3.30 8.20 -4.81
N SER A 187 3.27 7.21 -5.71
CA SER A 187 3.99 7.26 -7.00
C SER A 187 3.44 8.35 -7.94
N ILE A 188 2.14 8.63 -7.86
CA ILE A 188 1.52 9.75 -8.57
C ILE A 188 1.94 11.08 -7.95
N LEU A 189 1.85 11.19 -6.61
CA LEU A 189 2.09 12.44 -5.89
C LEU A 189 3.56 12.84 -5.81
N PHE A 190 4.48 11.90 -5.68
CA PHE A 190 5.90 12.15 -5.42
C PHE A 190 6.81 11.32 -6.31
N LYS A 191 6.86 11.67 -7.60
CA LYS A 191 7.64 11.01 -8.66
C LYS A 191 9.16 11.00 -8.45
N LYS A 192 9.67 11.80 -7.51
CA LYS A 192 11.11 11.84 -7.17
C LYS A 192 11.58 10.59 -6.41
N TYR A 193 10.66 9.80 -5.86
CA TYR A 193 10.93 8.53 -5.20
C TYR A 193 10.42 7.37 -6.05
N LEU A 194 11.05 6.22 -5.91
CA LEU A 194 10.44 4.96 -6.31
C LEU A 194 9.72 4.36 -5.10
N TRP A 195 8.41 4.28 -5.17
CA TRP A 195 7.57 3.75 -4.09
C TRP A 195 7.39 2.25 -4.24
N VAL A 196 7.67 1.51 -3.17
CA VAL A 196 7.44 0.05 -3.10
C VAL A 196 6.69 -0.28 -1.83
N ALA A 197 5.93 -1.39 -1.82
CA ALA A 197 5.20 -1.80 -0.63
C ALA A 197 5.74 -3.11 -0.05
N ALA A 198 5.87 -3.14 1.28
CA ALA A 198 6.23 -4.34 2.03
C ALA A 198 5.09 -5.36 2.09
N GLY A 199 3.84 -4.92 1.89
CA GLY A 199 2.63 -5.74 1.90
C GLY A 199 1.99 -5.90 3.28
N SER A 200 2.71 -5.57 4.35
CA SER A 200 2.24 -5.54 5.74
C SER A 200 3.31 -4.97 6.66
N LEU A 201 2.94 -4.66 7.92
CA LEU A 201 3.87 -4.24 8.97
C LEU A 201 5.07 -5.20 9.14
N ASN A 202 4.83 -6.50 9.01
CA ASN A 202 5.86 -7.54 9.13
C ASN A 202 6.55 -7.87 7.79
N GLY A 203 6.10 -7.29 6.70
CA GLY A 203 6.63 -7.55 5.35
C GLY A 203 8.05 -7.05 5.11
N LEU A 204 8.59 -6.20 5.98
CA LEU A 204 9.98 -5.75 5.93
C LEU A 204 10.89 -6.80 6.59
N ASN A 205 11.55 -7.64 5.80
CA ASN A 205 12.41 -8.73 6.24
C ASN A 205 13.69 -8.85 5.39
N GLU A 206 14.66 -9.65 5.85
CA GLU A 206 15.99 -9.78 5.21
C GLU A 206 15.89 -10.21 3.73
N SER A 207 15.07 -11.21 3.43
CA SER A 207 14.94 -11.74 2.07
C SER A 207 14.48 -10.67 1.08
N LYS A 208 13.51 -9.83 1.45
CA LYS A 208 13.06 -8.72 0.61
C LYS A 208 14.07 -7.58 0.55
N MET A 209 14.77 -7.29 1.65
CA MET A 209 15.71 -6.17 1.71
C MET A 209 16.97 -6.39 0.87
N GLU A 210 17.33 -7.63 0.57
CA GLU A 210 18.57 -7.94 -0.16
C GLU A 210 18.67 -7.24 -1.53
N VAL A 211 17.54 -7.11 -2.25
CA VAL A 211 17.49 -6.42 -3.55
C VAL A 211 17.76 -4.92 -3.44
N LEU A 212 17.68 -4.36 -2.24
CA LEU A 212 17.89 -2.94 -1.95
C LEU A 212 19.31 -2.60 -1.46
N LYS A 213 20.21 -3.55 -1.43
CA LYS A 213 21.62 -3.26 -1.13
C LYS A 213 22.14 -2.15 -2.06
N ASN A 214 22.92 -1.23 -1.49
CA ASN A 214 23.49 -0.07 -2.19
C ASN A 214 22.48 0.96 -2.71
N ARG A 215 21.22 0.89 -2.27
CA ARG A 215 20.20 1.91 -2.58
C ARG A 215 19.96 2.80 -1.35
N LYS A 216 19.67 4.08 -1.60
CA LYS A 216 19.14 4.95 -0.54
C LYS A 216 17.68 4.58 -0.30
N ILE A 217 17.31 4.35 0.98
CA ILE A 217 16.00 3.85 1.38
C ILE A 217 15.41 4.77 2.43
N ILE A 218 14.12 5.10 2.31
CA ILE A 218 13.36 5.80 3.33
C ILE A 218 12.11 4.97 3.66
N LEU A 219 11.91 4.69 4.92
CA LEU A 219 10.72 4.01 5.42
C LEU A 219 9.63 5.02 5.78
N TYR A 220 8.40 4.74 5.39
CA TYR A 220 7.20 5.52 5.74
C TYR A 220 6.19 4.59 6.42
N PRO A 221 6.34 4.32 7.72
CA PRO A 221 5.39 3.49 8.46
C PRO A 221 4.04 4.17 8.60
N ASP A 222 2.97 3.37 8.65
CA ASP A 222 1.63 3.85 8.94
C ASP A 222 1.56 4.36 10.39
N LEU A 223 0.63 5.27 10.68
CA LEU A 223 0.24 5.59 12.04
C LEU A 223 -0.52 4.42 12.67
N GLY A 224 -0.40 4.31 13.98
CA GLY A 224 -1.16 3.32 14.73
C GLY A 224 -1.06 3.52 16.24
N ILE A 225 -2.00 2.94 16.95
CA ILE A 225 -1.95 2.86 18.42
C ILE A 225 -0.83 1.90 18.84
N VAL A 226 -0.31 2.11 20.05
CA VAL A 226 0.70 1.23 20.63
C VAL A 226 0.04 -0.09 21.02
N GLY A 227 0.39 -1.17 20.33
CA GLY A 227 -0.01 -2.53 20.68
C GLY A 227 1.02 -3.22 21.58
N LEU A 228 0.84 -4.53 21.82
CA LEU A 228 1.74 -5.33 22.66
C LEU A 228 3.20 -5.32 22.16
N ASN A 229 3.40 -5.22 20.86
CA ASN A 229 4.74 -5.20 20.23
C ASN A 229 5.22 -3.79 19.86
N GLY A 230 4.55 -2.75 20.32
CA GLY A 230 4.82 -1.35 19.98
C GLY A 230 3.89 -0.76 18.90
N SER A 231 4.14 0.48 18.52
CA SER A 231 3.47 1.12 17.40
C SER A 231 4.10 0.69 16.06
N PRO A 232 3.41 0.84 14.91
CA PRO A 232 3.99 0.59 13.58
C PRO A 232 5.33 1.32 13.40
N PHE A 233 5.39 2.58 13.82
CA PHE A 233 6.62 3.37 13.78
C PHE A 233 7.74 2.75 14.62
N SER A 234 7.46 2.36 15.87
CA SER A 234 8.50 1.79 16.75
C SER A 234 9.02 0.45 16.22
N ILE A 235 8.14 -0.37 15.64
CA ILE A 235 8.50 -1.64 15.01
C ILE A 235 9.42 -1.40 13.80
N TRP A 236 9.05 -0.46 12.92
CA TRP A 236 9.87 -0.16 11.73
C TRP A 236 11.14 0.60 12.11
N LYS A 237 11.14 1.40 13.17
CA LYS A 237 12.35 2.03 13.69
C LYS A 237 13.38 0.99 14.15
N SER A 238 12.95 -0.03 14.88
CA SER A 238 13.83 -1.13 15.28
C SER A 238 14.38 -1.89 14.07
N LYS A 239 13.55 -2.13 13.04
CA LYS A 239 14.01 -2.74 11.78
C LYS A 239 14.98 -1.82 11.02
N CYS A 240 14.74 -0.51 11.01
CA CYS A 240 15.63 0.47 10.41
C CYS A 240 17.03 0.41 11.04
N GLU A 241 17.11 0.43 12.38
CA GLU A 241 18.39 0.33 13.11
C GLU A 241 19.08 -1.02 12.83
N TYR A 242 18.31 -2.12 12.81
CA TYR A 242 18.84 -3.42 12.45
C TYR A 242 19.45 -3.44 11.05
N PHE A 243 18.75 -2.92 10.02
CA PHE A 243 19.29 -2.90 8.66
C PHE A 243 20.44 -1.90 8.49
N LYS A 244 20.46 -0.78 9.23
CA LYS A 244 21.62 0.11 9.30
C LYS A 244 22.87 -0.64 9.79
N SER A 245 22.74 -1.43 10.85
CA SER A 245 23.84 -2.23 11.38
C SER A 245 24.35 -3.31 10.40
N ARG A 246 23.49 -3.68 9.43
CA ARG A 246 23.84 -4.59 8.31
C ARG A 246 24.39 -3.87 7.07
N GLY A 247 24.63 -2.56 7.18
CA GLY A 247 25.26 -1.77 6.10
C GLY A 247 24.29 -1.19 5.07
N PHE A 248 22.98 -1.21 5.32
CA PHE A 248 22.01 -0.56 4.43
C PHE A 248 22.01 0.96 4.64
N ASN A 249 21.92 1.71 3.54
CA ASN A 249 21.69 3.15 3.57
C ASN A 249 20.18 3.42 3.72
N ILE A 250 19.69 3.34 4.94
CA ILE A 250 18.26 3.36 5.27
C ILE A 250 17.95 4.41 6.35
N GLU A 251 16.86 5.13 6.16
CA GLU A 251 16.33 6.12 7.09
C GLU A 251 14.83 5.83 7.33
N ILE A 252 14.27 6.36 8.40
CA ILE A 252 12.84 6.31 8.69
C ILE A 252 12.29 7.72 8.75
N SER A 253 11.15 7.96 8.10
CA SER A 253 10.42 9.23 8.18
C SER A 253 9.59 9.28 9.44
N ASP A 254 9.72 10.34 10.20
CA ASP A 254 8.89 10.66 11.38
C ASP A 254 7.74 11.63 11.04
N LEU A 255 7.54 11.91 9.74
CA LEU A 255 6.54 12.89 9.28
C LEU A 255 5.16 12.64 9.87
N LEU A 256 4.66 11.41 9.79
CA LEU A 256 3.34 11.06 10.30
C LEU A 256 3.31 11.08 11.83
N GLU A 257 4.38 10.67 12.51
CA GLU A 257 4.50 10.75 13.96
C GLU A 257 4.41 12.19 14.46
N PHE A 258 4.99 13.13 13.72
CA PHE A 258 5.00 14.54 14.05
C PHE A 258 3.69 15.26 13.67
N LYS A 259 3.05 14.88 12.57
CA LYS A 259 1.86 15.56 12.01
C LYS A 259 0.53 14.91 12.41
N GLY A 260 0.54 13.61 12.73
CA GLY A 260 -0.67 12.83 12.98
C GLY A 260 -1.31 13.14 14.33
N THR A 261 -2.62 13.18 14.33
CA THR A 261 -3.44 13.34 15.53
C THR A 261 -3.71 11.98 16.20
N ILE A 262 -4.30 12.00 17.41
CA ILE A 262 -4.76 10.77 18.08
C ILE A 262 -5.79 10.04 17.22
N SER A 263 -6.73 10.78 16.62
CA SER A 263 -7.75 10.19 15.74
C SER A 263 -7.14 9.52 14.50
N ASP A 264 -6.04 10.07 13.96
CA ASP A 264 -5.36 9.47 12.80
C ASP A 264 -4.65 8.17 13.19
N ARG A 265 -4.09 8.10 14.40
CA ARG A 265 -3.50 6.88 14.96
C ARG A 265 -4.55 5.79 15.16
N GLU A 266 -5.73 6.13 15.68
CA GLU A 266 -6.84 5.19 15.87
C GLU A 266 -7.37 4.63 14.53
N LYS A 267 -7.33 5.45 13.48
CA LYS A 267 -7.74 5.05 12.12
C LYS A 267 -6.66 4.29 11.36
N GLY A 268 -5.42 4.32 11.83
CA GLY A 268 -4.28 3.71 11.12
C GLY A 268 -3.97 4.44 9.81
N TYR A 269 -3.87 5.78 9.87
CA TYR A 269 -3.57 6.60 8.69
C TYR A 269 -2.21 6.29 8.12
N ASP A 270 -2.16 6.19 6.81
CA ASP A 270 -0.93 6.11 6.05
C ASP A 270 -0.54 7.47 5.42
N ILE A 271 0.63 7.52 4.79
CA ILE A 271 1.12 8.76 4.17
C ILE A 271 0.25 9.20 2.98
N ALA A 272 -0.42 8.30 2.28
CA ALA A 272 -1.34 8.66 1.21
C ALA A 272 -2.62 9.29 1.77
N ASP A 273 -3.16 8.77 2.87
CA ASP A 273 -4.32 9.37 3.55
C ASP A 273 -4.02 10.81 3.96
N TYR A 274 -2.85 11.05 4.56
CA TYR A 274 -2.39 12.39 4.95
C TYR A 274 -2.35 13.36 3.77
N PHE A 275 -1.78 12.97 2.63
CA PHE A 275 -1.71 13.86 1.47
C PHE A 275 -3.05 14.00 0.75
N LEU A 276 -3.87 12.96 0.66
CA LEU A 276 -5.20 13.03 0.04
C LEU A 276 -6.15 13.95 0.81
N GLU A 277 -6.13 13.95 2.14
CA GLU A 277 -6.91 14.88 2.95
C GLU A 277 -6.44 16.33 2.73
N ASN A 278 -5.14 16.54 2.68
CA ASN A 278 -4.59 17.87 2.41
C ASN A 278 -4.90 18.36 1.00
N LEU A 279 -4.93 17.49 -0.02
CA LEU A 279 -5.40 17.83 -1.36
C LEU A 279 -6.88 18.26 -1.34
N ASN A 280 -7.74 17.58 -0.59
CA ASN A 280 -9.13 17.96 -0.46
C ASN A 280 -9.30 19.29 0.31
N ASN A 281 -8.43 19.57 1.28
CA ASN A 281 -8.42 20.83 2.03
C ASN A 281 -7.78 21.99 1.25
N THR A 282 -6.89 21.68 0.30
CA THR A 282 -6.32 22.66 -0.64
C THR A 282 -7.18 22.87 -1.87
N SER A 283 -8.29 22.16 -2.02
CA SER A 283 -9.30 22.39 -3.06
C SER A 283 -10.18 23.63 -2.82
N LYS A 284 -9.96 24.43 -1.77
CA LYS A 284 -10.00 25.88 -1.95
C LYS A 284 -8.82 26.24 -2.84
N PRO A 285 -9.02 26.77 -4.07
CA PRO A 285 -7.92 27.14 -4.92
C PRO A 285 -6.95 27.95 -4.07
N ILE A 286 -5.68 27.53 -3.98
CA ILE A 286 -4.61 28.41 -3.50
C ILE A 286 -4.59 29.51 -4.55
N VAL A 287 -5.41 30.52 -4.32
CA VAL A 287 -5.41 31.72 -5.13
C VAL A 287 -3.98 32.22 -4.99
N SER A 288 -3.16 32.02 -6.01
CA SER A 288 -1.77 32.41 -6.02
C SER A 288 -1.71 33.88 -5.59
N ASN A 289 -0.62 34.32 -4.99
CA ASN A 289 -0.46 35.73 -4.66
C ASN A 289 -0.67 36.62 -5.91
N GLN A 290 -0.36 36.10 -7.08
CA GLN A 290 -0.63 36.70 -8.39
C GLN A 290 -2.13 36.78 -8.67
N GLN A 291 -2.88 35.68 -8.49
CA GLN A 291 -4.34 35.68 -8.66
C GLN A 291 -5.04 36.60 -7.66
N LYS A 292 -4.58 36.67 -6.40
CA LYS A 292 -5.08 37.64 -5.41
C LYS A 292 -4.85 39.07 -5.84
N ALA A 293 -3.67 39.35 -6.42
CA ALA A 293 -3.35 40.67 -6.95
C ALA A 293 -4.23 41.03 -8.15
N ILE A 294 -4.45 40.08 -9.08
CA ILE A 294 -5.32 40.25 -10.25
C ILE A 294 -6.77 40.46 -9.81
N ASP A 295 -7.28 39.65 -8.87
CA ASP A 295 -8.63 39.81 -8.32
C ASP A 295 -8.80 41.17 -7.62
N LYS A 296 -7.78 41.63 -6.88
CA LYS A 296 -7.77 42.94 -6.24
C LYS A 296 -7.77 44.06 -7.29
N LEU A 297 -6.98 43.99 -8.34
CA LEU A 297 -6.97 44.94 -9.45
C LEU A 297 -8.33 44.99 -10.17
N TYR A 298 -8.94 43.81 -10.38
CA TYR A 298 -10.28 43.71 -10.98
C TYR A 298 -11.38 44.34 -10.09
N GLN A 299 -11.25 44.27 -8.76
CA GLN A 299 -12.18 44.97 -7.85
C GLN A 299 -12.02 46.49 -7.97
N ILE A 300 -10.81 46.98 -8.22
CA ILE A 300 -10.54 48.41 -8.41
C ILE A 300 -11.04 48.89 -9.79
N ASN A 301 -10.73 48.11 -10.84
CA ASN A 301 -11.10 48.46 -12.21
C ASN A 301 -11.71 47.28 -12.96
N LYS A 302 -13.03 47.30 -13.16
CA LYS A 302 -13.77 46.23 -13.86
C LYS A 302 -13.40 46.10 -15.33
N ASN A 303 -12.84 47.17 -15.95
CA ASN A 303 -12.38 47.12 -17.35
C ASN A 303 -11.13 46.21 -17.53
N LEU A 304 -10.49 45.77 -16.44
CA LEU A 304 -9.39 44.79 -16.52
C LEU A 304 -9.84 43.50 -17.23
N LYS A 305 -11.10 43.12 -17.09
CA LYS A 305 -11.68 41.97 -17.80
C LYS A 305 -11.59 42.15 -19.32
N ILE A 306 -11.90 43.34 -19.83
CA ILE A 306 -11.84 43.63 -21.26
C ILE A 306 -10.41 43.47 -21.77
N LEU A 307 -9.42 43.95 -21.00
CA LEU A 307 -8.01 43.81 -21.37
C LEU A 307 -7.58 42.33 -21.39
N ILE A 308 -7.99 41.53 -20.38
CA ILE A 308 -7.69 40.11 -20.32
C ILE A 308 -8.29 39.39 -21.53
N ASP A 309 -9.57 39.63 -21.84
CA ASP A 309 -10.31 38.94 -22.90
C ASP A 309 -9.85 39.39 -24.32
N VAL A 310 -9.51 40.68 -24.52
CA VAL A 310 -9.11 41.22 -25.84
C VAL A 310 -7.68 40.86 -26.18
N PHE A 311 -6.78 40.80 -25.21
CA PHE A 311 -5.36 40.55 -25.42
C PHE A 311 -4.93 39.13 -25.05
N ASP A 312 -5.84 38.21 -24.75
CA ASP A 312 -5.56 36.84 -24.34
C ASP A 312 -4.44 36.76 -23.29
N LEU A 313 -4.55 37.60 -22.24
CA LEU A 313 -3.49 37.68 -21.24
C LEU A 313 -3.35 36.39 -20.46
N ILE A 314 -2.10 35.97 -20.28
CA ILE A 314 -1.72 34.76 -19.54
C ILE A 314 -0.92 35.12 -18.27
N ASP A 315 -0.90 34.23 -17.30
CA ASP A 315 -0.05 34.35 -16.11
C ASP A 315 1.44 34.06 -16.46
N LEU A 316 2.31 34.25 -15.50
CA LEU A 316 3.77 34.00 -15.68
C LEU A 316 4.12 32.53 -15.97
N ASN A 317 3.16 31.59 -15.81
CA ASN A 317 3.32 30.18 -16.10
C ASN A 317 2.68 29.79 -17.46
N GLY A 318 2.12 30.76 -18.19
CA GLY A 318 1.48 30.54 -19.48
C GLY A 318 0.02 30.10 -19.42
N ASN A 319 -0.63 30.16 -18.24
CA ASN A 319 -2.04 29.79 -18.11
C ASN A 319 -2.94 31.00 -18.34
N ALA A 320 -4.14 30.78 -18.91
CA ALA A 320 -5.14 31.82 -19.07
C ALA A 320 -5.55 32.39 -17.70
N ILE A 321 -5.64 33.74 -17.62
CA ILE A 321 -6.06 34.42 -16.39
C ILE A 321 -7.57 34.27 -16.23
N SER A 322 -8.00 33.66 -15.11
CA SER A 322 -9.42 33.57 -14.72
C SER A 322 -9.75 34.60 -13.64
N LEU A 323 -10.91 35.25 -13.72
CA LEU A 323 -11.39 36.17 -12.70
C LEU A 323 -12.42 35.44 -11.82
N SER A 324 -12.21 35.46 -10.49
CA SER A 324 -13.15 34.86 -9.55
C SER A 324 -14.48 35.63 -9.54
N GLN A 325 -15.54 34.99 -10.00
CA GLN A 325 -16.91 35.55 -9.80
C GLN A 325 -17.28 35.31 -8.32
N LYS A 326 -17.38 36.39 -7.52
CA LYS A 326 -18.11 36.29 -6.27
C LYS A 326 -19.57 36.05 -6.62
N SER A 327 -20.12 34.90 -6.26
CA SER A 327 -21.56 34.71 -6.18
C SER A 327 -22.11 35.78 -5.20
N THR A 328 -22.77 36.78 -5.74
CA THR A 328 -23.65 37.66 -4.95
C THR A 328 -24.76 36.78 -4.40
N GLN A 329 -24.74 36.52 -3.11
CA GLN A 329 -25.94 36.26 -2.31
C GLN A 329 -26.49 37.59 -1.83
#